data_4a9dcdc9ef6f237de2b19daeb156a618
#
_entry.id   4a9dcdc9ef6f237de2b19daeb156a618
#
_cell.length_a   1.000
_cell.length_b   1.000
_cell.length_c   1.000
_cell.angle_alpha   90.00
_cell.angle_beta   90.00
_cell.angle_gamma   90.00
#
_symmetry.space_group_name_H-M   'P 1'
#
loop_
_entity.id
_entity.type
_entity.pdbx_description
1 polymer ?
#
loop_
_entity_poly.entity_id
_entity_poly.type
_entity_poly.pdbx_seq_one_letter_code
_entity_poly.pdbx_strand_id
1 'polypeptide(L)'
;MIKILYIFLILSFCSSAFSSIKEDIISQMKLTKNLSFNFTQTINDKEENGKCIVEYPKKIFCEYDGSKKKIIVSNGKSLVIKNRATNQYFRYPLKKTPLNLILDKKFIISKIYQLKEDSNYPFYYVFNLDHENNSIKVFFNKNDLNLIGWETKDIYQNIVQTFISDIKKNISVNKKIFNIQNYIN
;
A
#
# COMPACT_ATOMS: atom_id res chain seq x y z
N MET A 1 -65.21 -13.23 29.18
CA MET A 1 -63.96 -12.50 29.45
C MET A 1 -62.85 -13.09 28.58
N ILE A 2 -62.62 -12.50 27.44
CA ILE A 2 -61.64 -12.99 26.44
C ILE A 2 -60.35 -12.26 26.77
N LYS A 3 -59.33 -13.01 27.29
CA LYS A 3 -58.00 -12.51 27.44
C LYS A 3 -57.33 -12.51 26.05
N ILE A 4 -57.23 -11.35 25.44
CA ILE A 4 -56.46 -11.15 24.23
C ILE A 4 -54.98 -11.20 24.63
N LEU A 5 -54.34 -12.35 24.29
CA LEU A 5 -52.92 -12.55 24.44
C LEU A 5 -52.22 -11.77 23.30
N TYR A 6 -51.73 -10.58 23.63
CA TYR A 6 -50.84 -9.86 22.71
C TYR A 6 -49.48 -10.61 22.65
N ILE A 7 -49.41 -11.52 21.67
CA ILE A 7 -48.11 -12.00 21.23
C ILE A 7 -47.39 -10.88 20.52
N PHE A 8 -46.56 -10.16 21.26
CA PHE A 8 -45.64 -9.18 20.70
C PHE A 8 -44.60 -9.97 19.91
N LEU A 9 -44.89 -10.21 18.62
CA LEU A 9 -43.95 -10.75 17.66
C LEU A 9 -42.84 -9.68 17.50
N ILE A 10 -41.81 -9.75 18.34
CA ILE A 10 -40.61 -9.00 18.15
C ILE A 10 -39.92 -9.59 16.91
N LEU A 11 -40.30 -9.05 15.75
CA LEU A 11 -39.54 -9.21 14.52
C LEU A 11 -38.17 -8.60 14.81
N SER A 12 -37.24 -9.44 15.27
CA SER A 12 -35.83 -9.14 15.28
C SER A 12 -35.42 -8.88 13.83
N PHE A 13 -35.48 -7.64 13.41
CA PHE A 13 -34.82 -7.18 12.19
C PHE A 13 -33.33 -7.40 12.44
N CYS A 14 -32.86 -8.60 12.12
CA CYS A 14 -31.48 -8.90 11.96
C CYS A 14 -31.05 -8.09 10.72
N SER A 15 -30.78 -6.79 10.92
CA SER A 15 -30.16 -5.95 9.92
C SER A 15 -28.81 -6.60 9.65
N SER A 16 -28.72 -7.37 8.57
CA SER A 16 -27.43 -7.81 8.04
C SER A 16 -26.66 -6.54 7.76
N ALA A 17 -25.78 -6.16 8.68
CA ALA A 17 -24.84 -5.07 8.47
C ALA A 17 -23.92 -5.50 7.33
N PHE A 18 -24.31 -5.18 6.10
CA PHE A 18 -23.39 -5.29 4.97
C PHE A 18 -22.27 -4.31 5.24
N SER A 19 -21.11 -4.83 5.63
CA SER A 19 -19.89 -4.04 5.70
C SER A 19 -19.69 -3.37 4.34
N SER A 20 -19.41 -2.09 4.35
CA SER A 20 -19.07 -1.43 3.09
C SER A 20 -17.69 -1.94 2.61
N ILE A 21 -17.50 -2.00 1.29
CA ILE A 21 -16.22 -2.37 0.68
C ILE A 21 -15.05 -1.61 1.34
N LYS A 22 -15.27 -0.34 1.67
CA LYS A 22 -14.27 0.50 2.35
C LYS A 22 -13.94 -0.01 3.75
N GLU A 23 -14.94 -0.43 4.53
CA GLU A 23 -14.74 -0.97 5.87
C GLU A 23 -13.95 -2.28 5.83
N ASP A 24 -14.21 -3.13 4.85
CA ASP A 24 -13.48 -4.39 4.66
C ASP A 24 -12.02 -4.13 4.25
N ILE A 25 -11.77 -3.22 3.30
CA ILE A 25 -10.40 -2.78 2.94
C ILE A 25 -9.67 -2.23 4.16
N ILE A 26 -10.31 -1.34 4.92
CA ILE A 26 -9.74 -0.72 6.12
C ILE A 26 -9.42 -1.77 7.18
N SER A 27 -10.33 -2.71 7.40
CA SER A 27 -10.14 -3.81 8.34
C SER A 27 -8.91 -4.65 7.98
N GLN A 28 -8.80 -5.07 6.72
CA GLN A 28 -7.63 -5.79 6.23
C GLN A 28 -6.33 -5.00 6.37
N MET A 29 -6.36 -3.72 6.02
CA MET A 29 -5.19 -2.86 6.18
C MET A 29 -4.78 -2.72 7.65
N LYS A 30 -5.74 -2.58 8.57
CA LYS A 30 -5.46 -2.50 10.03
C LYS A 30 -4.72 -3.75 10.53
N LEU A 31 -5.13 -4.93 10.10
CA LEU A 31 -4.53 -6.21 10.48
C LEU A 31 -3.13 -6.44 9.87
N THR A 32 -2.80 -5.77 8.78
CA THR A 32 -1.53 -5.94 8.08
C THR A 32 -0.41 -5.18 8.79
N LYS A 33 0.56 -5.89 9.37
CA LYS A 33 1.76 -5.30 10.02
C LYS A 33 2.90 -5.12 9.03
N ASN A 34 3.09 -6.09 8.16
CA ASN A 34 4.10 -6.09 7.12
C ASN A 34 3.62 -6.86 5.88
N LEU A 35 4.30 -6.63 4.76
CA LEU A 35 4.06 -7.26 3.47
C LEU A 35 5.39 -7.70 2.85
N SER A 36 5.40 -8.86 2.19
CA SER A 36 6.40 -9.23 1.20
C SER A 36 5.70 -9.47 -0.12
N PHE A 37 6.26 -9.00 -1.22
CA PHE A 37 5.63 -9.10 -2.54
C PHE A 37 6.67 -8.98 -3.67
N ASN A 38 6.33 -9.50 -4.83
CA ASN A 38 6.98 -9.17 -6.09
C ASN A 38 6.32 -7.91 -6.66
N PHE A 39 7.05 -7.11 -7.43
CA PHE A 39 6.48 -5.94 -8.09
C PHE A 39 6.93 -5.83 -9.54
N THR A 40 6.07 -5.20 -10.33
CA THR A 40 6.35 -4.67 -11.65
C THR A 40 6.08 -3.17 -11.61
N GLN A 41 7.09 -2.36 -11.94
CA GLN A 41 7.02 -0.91 -11.97
C GLN A 41 7.25 -0.38 -13.37
N THR A 42 6.34 0.44 -13.87
CA THR A 42 6.42 1.06 -15.20
C THR A 42 6.63 2.55 -15.06
N ILE A 43 7.63 3.09 -15.78
CA ILE A 43 7.96 4.52 -15.89
C ILE A 43 8.29 4.80 -17.35
N ASN A 44 7.50 5.65 -18.03
CA ASN A 44 7.73 5.99 -19.44
C ASN A 44 8.02 4.76 -20.31
N ASP A 45 7.12 3.78 -20.29
CA ASP A 45 7.19 2.51 -21.03
C ASP A 45 8.38 1.60 -20.68
N LYS A 46 9.18 1.98 -19.67
CA LYS A 46 10.24 1.12 -19.13
C LYS A 46 9.71 0.35 -17.94
N GLU A 47 9.91 -0.95 -17.97
CA GLU A 47 9.52 -1.85 -16.91
C GLU A 47 10.71 -2.25 -16.06
N GLU A 48 10.53 -2.23 -14.75
CA GLU A 48 11.47 -2.74 -13.75
C GLU A 48 10.71 -3.70 -12.82
N ASN A 49 11.32 -4.83 -12.56
CA ASN A 49 10.78 -5.87 -11.68
C ASN A 49 11.64 -6.02 -10.43
N GLY A 50 11.09 -6.67 -9.42
CA GLY A 50 11.84 -6.96 -8.20
C GLY A 50 10.97 -7.46 -7.07
N LYS A 51 11.56 -7.45 -5.87
CA LYS A 51 10.90 -7.90 -4.62
C LYS A 51 11.01 -6.85 -3.56
N CYS A 52 9.94 -6.69 -2.78
CA CYS A 52 9.94 -5.77 -1.65
C CYS A 52 9.47 -6.45 -0.37
N ILE A 53 9.96 -5.90 0.75
CA ILE A 53 9.42 -6.13 2.09
C ILE A 53 9.07 -4.76 2.66
N VAL A 54 7.82 -4.59 3.09
CA VAL A 54 7.33 -3.39 3.77
C VAL A 54 7.02 -3.75 5.22
N GLU A 55 7.49 -2.94 6.17
CA GLU A 55 7.06 -2.96 7.57
C GLU A 55 6.45 -1.61 7.93
N TYR A 56 5.15 -1.62 8.21
CA TYR A 56 4.46 -0.42 8.65
C TYR A 56 4.85 -0.02 10.07
N PRO A 57 4.97 1.29 10.33
CA PRO A 57 4.93 2.39 9.38
C PRO A 57 6.27 2.66 8.69
N LYS A 58 6.20 3.04 7.43
CA LYS A 58 7.26 3.78 6.69
C LYS A 58 8.58 3.07 6.42
N LYS A 59 8.71 1.78 6.70
CA LYS A 59 9.89 1.02 6.35
C LYS A 59 9.66 0.18 5.11
N ILE A 60 10.64 0.17 4.22
CA ILE A 60 10.64 -0.63 2.99
C ILE A 60 12.06 -1.07 2.67
N PHE A 61 12.17 -2.26 2.13
CA PHE A 61 13.36 -2.78 1.49
C PHE A 61 12.96 -3.42 0.19
N CYS A 62 13.52 -2.95 -0.94
CA CYS A 62 13.28 -3.51 -2.27
C CYS A 62 14.59 -3.83 -2.95
N GLU A 63 14.64 -4.99 -3.59
CA GLU A 63 15.69 -5.38 -4.51
C GLU A 63 15.09 -5.43 -5.92
N TYR A 64 15.69 -4.68 -6.84
CA TYR A 64 15.32 -4.65 -8.24
C TYR A 64 16.13 -5.68 -9.02
N ASP A 65 15.48 -6.32 -9.96
CA ASP A 65 16.12 -7.21 -10.89
C ASP A 65 16.99 -6.43 -11.89
N GLY A 66 17.84 -7.14 -12.63
CA GLY A 66 18.66 -6.55 -13.68
C GLY A 66 20.09 -6.19 -13.27
N SER A 67 20.87 -5.70 -14.23
CA SER A 67 22.33 -5.51 -14.14
C SER A 67 22.78 -4.49 -13.09
N LYS A 68 21.96 -3.48 -12.83
CA LYS A 68 22.28 -2.42 -11.84
C LYS A 68 22.16 -2.91 -10.40
N LYS A 69 21.47 -4.03 -10.15
CA LYS A 69 21.22 -4.55 -8.79
C LYS A 69 20.77 -3.43 -7.84
N LYS A 70 19.79 -2.62 -8.29
CA LYS A 70 19.29 -1.46 -7.56
C LYS A 70 18.60 -1.91 -6.27
N ILE A 71 18.87 -1.18 -5.18
CA ILE A 71 18.17 -1.36 -3.90
C ILE A 71 17.50 -0.05 -3.53
N ILE A 72 16.31 -0.16 -2.96
CA ILE A 72 15.62 0.94 -2.28
C ILE A 72 15.38 0.50 -0.83
N VAL A 73 15.82 1.33 0.13
CA VAL A 73 15.59 1.05 1.55
C VAL A 73 15.16 2.31 2.30
N SER A 74 14.16 2.17 3.17
CA SER A 74 13.78 3.21 4.12
C SER A 74 13.74 2.67 5.55
N ASN A 75 14.26 3.47 6.48
CA ASN A 75 14.16 3.24 7.93
C ASN A 75 12.99 3.99 8.59
N GLY A 76 12.12 4.60 7.78
CA GLY A 76 10.99 5.44 8.23
C GLY A 76 11.29 6.94 8.28
N LYS A 77 12.56 7.36 8.21
CA LYS A 77 12.98 8.78 8.20
C LYS A 77 13.69 9.15 6.90
N SER A 78 14.59 8.29 6.45
CA SER A 78 15.40 8.47 5.23
C SER A 78 15.11 7.34 4.27
N LEU A 79 15.19 7.67 2.98
CA LEU A 79 15.18 6.75 1.85
C LEU A 79 16.58 6.72 1.24
N VAL A 80 17.12 5.54 1.02
CA VAL A 80 18.38 5.31 0.30
C VAL A 80 18.07 4.52 -0.97
N ILE A 81 18.61 5.00 -2.09
CA ILE A 81 18.61 4.29 -3.37
C ILE A 81 20.07 3.97 -3.68
N LYS A 82 20.41 2.68 -3.75
CA LYS A 82 21.77 2.22 -4.03
C LYS A 82 21.82 1.44 -5.32
N ASN A 83 22.82 1.75 -6.15
CA ASN A 83 23.25 0.92 -7.26
C ASN A 83 24.41 0.04 -6.78
N ARG A 84 24.17 -1.27 -6.59
CA ARG A 84 25.19 -2.21 -6.13
C ARG A 84 26.29 -2.48 -7.16
N ALA A 85 26.01 -2.29 -8.45
CA ALA A 85 27.01 -2.52 -9.50
C ALA A 85 28.11 -1.43 -9.49
N THR A 86 27.73 -0.17 -9.18
CA THR A 86 28.65 0.98 -9.14
C THR A 86 29.00 1.43 -7.72
N ASN A 87 28.38 0.81 -6.72
CA ASN A 87 28.44 1.21 -5.31
C ASN A 87 27.96 2.63 -4.99
N GLN A 88 27.37 3.34 -5.97
CA GLN A 88 26.81 4.68 -5.79
C GLN A 88 25.49 4.63 -5.05
N TYR A 89 25.22 5.63 -4.21
CA TYR A 89 23.96 5.77 -3.53
C TYR A 89 23.50 7.22 -3.45
N PHE A 90 22.18 7.38 -3.31
CA PHE A 90 21.51 8.66 -3.05
C PHE A 90 20.67 8.51 -1.78
N ARG A 91 20.66 9.55 -0.95
CA ARG A 91 19.87 9.57 0.28
C ARG A 91 18.93 10.78 0.29
N TYR A 92 17.67 10.52 0.58
CA TYR A 92 16.61 11.52 0.62
C TYR A 92 15.87 11.47 1.95
N PRO A 93 15.36 12.60 2.48
CA PRO A 93 14.34 12.57 3.51
C PRO A 93 13.10 11.84 2.97
N LEU A 94 12.61 10.79 3.65
CA LEU A 94 11.45 10.01 3.16
C LEU A 94 10.23 10.91 2.94
N LYS A 95 10.01 11.90 3.82
CA LYS A 95 8.88 12.86 3.74
C LYS A 95 8.83 13.66 2.44
N LYS A 96 9.94 13.78 1.71
CA LYS A 96 10.01 14.46 0.41
C LYS A 96 9.79 13.53 -0.77
N THR A 97 9.41 12.29 -0.53
CA THR A 97 9.19 11.28 -1.59
C THR A 97 7.75 10.78 -1.57
N PRO A 98 7.17 10.39 -2.72
CA PRO A 98 5.82 9.80 -2.78
C PRO A 98 5.67 8.55 -1.92
N LEU A 99 6.75 7.78 -1.71
CA LEU A 99 6.76 6.59 -0.85
C LEU A 99 6.36 6.91 0.60
N ASN A 100 6.57 8.14 1.07
CA ASN A 100 6.11 8.54 2.40
C ASN A 100 4.60 8.34 2.60
N LEU A 101 3.80 8.58 1.57
CA LEU A 101 2.35 8.44 1.61
C LEU A 101 1.94 6.97 1.45
N ILE A 102 2.55 6.25 0.51
CA ILE A 102 2.29 4.82 0.28
C ILE A 102 2.61 3.97 1.51
N LEU A 103 3.69 4.32 2.22
CA LEU A 103 4.14 3.60 3.41
C LEU A 103 3.45 4.08 4.71
N ASP A 104 2.58 5.08 4.62
CA ASP A 104 1.77 5.56 5.75
C ASP A 104 0.36 4.94 5.72
N LYS A 105 0.25 3.76 6.30
CA LYS A 105 -1.03 3.04 6.39
C LYS A 105 -2.14 3.88 7.04
N LYS A 106 -1.81 4.68 8.08
CA LYS A 106 -2.80 5.52 8.77
C LYS A 106 -3.33 6.61 7.83
N PHE A 107 -2.46 7.22 7.04
CA PHE A 107 -2.85 8.19 6.03
C PHE A 107 -3.81 7.56 5.01
N ILE A 108 -3.43 6.42 4.41
CA ILE A 108 -4.28 5.73 3.43
C ILE A 108 -5.65 5.41 4.02
N ILE A 109 -5.71 4.82 5.20
CA ILE A 109 -6.96 4.48 5.90
C ILE A 109 -7.82 5.72 6.12
N SER A 110 -7.23 6.83 6.60
CA SER A 110 -7.97 8.06 6.86
C SER A 110 -8.61 8.65 5.59
N LYS A 111 -7.91 8.52 4.45
CA LYS A 111 -8.41 8.98 3.16
C LYS A 111 -9.51 8.08 2.61
N ILE A 112 -9.36 6.76 2.69
CA ILE A 112 -10.38 5.80 2.23
C ILE A 112 -11.72 6.03 2.94
N TYR A 113 -11.72 6.38 4.22
CA TYR A 113 -12.97 6.73 4.93
C TYR A 113 -13.73 7.87 4.25
N GLN A 114 -13.02 8.88 3.75
CA GLN A 114 -13.59 10.13 3.24
C GLN A 114 -13.92 10.06 1.74
N LEU A 115 -13.24 9.19 0.99
CA LEU A 115 -13.31 9.15 -0.46
C LEU A 115 -14.31 8.09 -0.94
N LYS A 116 -14.83 8.32 -2.14
CA LYS A 116 -15.54 7.29 -2.89
C LYS A 116 -14.53 6.54 -3.77
N GLU A 117 -14.69 5.22 -3.82
CA GLU A 117 -13.92 4.39 -4.75
C GLU A 117 -14.38 4.60 -6.19
N ASP A 118 -13.42 4.60 -7.11
CA ASP A 118 -13.70 4.43 -8.53
C ASP A 118 -13.76 2.93 -8.83
N SER A 119 -14.95 2.46 -9.21
CA SER A 119 -15.24 1.06 -9.50
C SER A 119 -15.31 0.75 -11.00
N ASN A 120 -14.99 1.70 -11.88
CA ASN A 120 -15.04 1.55 -13.34
C ASN A 120 -14.02 0.54 -13.88
N TYR A 121 -12.96 0.26 -13.12
CA TYR A 121 -11.97 -0.74 -13.47
C TYR A 121 -12.51 -2.16 -13.23
N PRO A 122 -12.33 -3.12 -14.15
CA PRO A 122 -12.96 -4.44 -14.03
C PRO A 122 -12.43 -5.26 -12.85
N PHE A 123 -11.14 -5.14 -12.50
CA PHE A 123 -10.47 -6.04 -11.55
C PHE A 123 -10.11 -5.39 -10.21
N TYR A 124 -10.18 -4.06 -10.08
CA TYR A 124 -9.77 -3.37 -8.86
C TYR A 124 -10.58 -2.09 -8.61
N TYR A 125 -10.61 -1.68 -7.36
CA TYR A 125 -11.07 -0.37 -6.92
C TYR A 125 -9.91 0.60 -6.89
N VAL A 126 -10.16 1.86 -7.26
CA VAL A 126 -9.17 2.94 -7.22
C VAL A 126 -9.59 4.00 -6.23
N PHE A 127 -8.65 4.43 -5.38
CA PHE A 127 -8.82 5.62 -4.54
C PHE A 127 -7.76 6.64 -4.93
N ASN A 128 -8.22 7.86 -5.24
CA ASN A 128 -7.34 8.99 -5.54
C ASN A 128 -7.08 9.74 -4.22
N LEU A 129 -5.84 9.70 -3.74
CA LEU A 129 -5.44 10.28 -2.46
C LEU A 129 -4.60 11.53 -2.69
N ASP A 130 -5.18 12.71 -2.44
CA ASP A 130 -4.46 13.97 -2.55
C ASP A 130 -3.90 14.40 -1.21
N HIS A 131 -2.65 14.86 -1.21
CA HIS A 131 -1.95 15.40 -0.04
C HIS A 131 -0.95 16.47 -0.48
N GLU A 132 -1.21 17.72 -0.08
CA GLU A 132 -0.43 18.88 -0.52
C GLU A 132 -0.31 18.92 -2.06
N ASN A 133 0.92 18.91 -2.57
CA ASN A 133 1.20 18.91 -4.02
C ASN A 133 1.38 17.50 -4.61
N ASN A 134 1.07 16.44 -3.86
CA ASN A 134 1.20 15.06 -4.31
C ASN A 134 -0.19 14.44 -4.45
N SER A 135 -0.40 13.76 -5.58
CA SER A 135 -1.55 12.88 -5.78
C SER A 135 -1.04 11.47 -5.97
N ILE A 136 -1.65 10.53 -5.26
CA ILE A 136 -1.38 9.10 -5.43
C ILE A 136 -2.68 8.37 -5.69
N LYS A 137 -2.63 7.34 -6.54
CA LYS A 137 -3.73 6.40 -6.66
C LYS A 137 -3.34 5.10 -5.99
N VAL A 138 -4.24 4.49 -5.25
CA VAL A 138 -4.05 3.14 -4.68
C VAL A 138 -5.08 2.19 -5.25
N PHE A 139 -4.65 0.97 -5.55
CA PHE A 139 -5.44 -0.06 -6.21
C PHE A 139 -5.69 -1.22 -5.27
N PHE A 140 -6.96 -1.59 -5.11
CA PHE A 140 -7.37 -2.73 -4.30
C PHE A 140 -8.10 -3.75 -5.17
N ASN A 141 -7.67 -5.00 -5.12
CA ASN A 141 -8.30 -6.09 -5.86
C ASN A 141 -9.77 -6.26 -5.45
N LYS A 142 -10.67 -6.48 -6.41
CA LYS A 142 -12.10 -6.63 -6.14
C LYS A 142 -12.47 -7.95 -5.47
N ASN A 143 -11.66 -9.00 -5.65
CA ASN A 143 -11.98 -10.33 -5.13
C ASN A 143 -11.58 -10.49 -3.66
N ASP A 144 -10.38 -10.01 -3.30
CA ASP A 144 -9.78 -10.25 -1.98
C ASP A 144 -9.49 -8.96 -1.20
N LEU A 145 -9.75 -7.80 -1.79
CA LEU A 145 -9.57 -6.45 -1.23
C LEU A 145 -8.14 -6.14 -0.77
N ASN A 146 -7.16 -6.88 -1.30
CA ASN A 146 -5.76 -6.61 -1.06
C ASN A 146 -5.30 -5.37 -1.83
N LEU A 147 -4.38 -4.60 -1.23
CA LEU A 147 -3.62 -3.61 -1.99
C LEU A 147 -2.80 -4.35 -3.05
N ILE A 148 -3.02 -4.02 -4.32
CA ILE A 148 -2.34 -4.64 -5.47
C ILE A 148 -1.49 -3.66 -6.25
N GLY A 149 -1.42 -2.40 -5.84
CA GLY A 149 -0.57 -1.44 -6.52
C GLY A 149 -0.89 0.00 -6.18
N TRP A 150 -0.12 0.86 -6.78
CA TRP A 150 -0.27 2.31 -6.67
C TRP A 150 0.31 3.01 -7.89
N GLU A 151 -0.13 4.25 -8.09
CA GLU A 151 0.39 5.19 -9.08
C GLU A 151 0.83 6.46 -8.38
N THR A 152 1.99 6.98 -8.76
CA THR A 152 2.55 8.24 -8.26
C THR A 152 3.14 9.03 -9.42
N LYS A 153 3.65 10.23 -9.13
CA LYS A 153 4.52 10.96 -10.04
C LYS A 153 5.91 11.08 -9.48
N ASP A 154 6.91 10.95 -10.33
CA ASP A 154 8.30 11.23 -9.96
C ASP A 154 8.58 12.75 -9.96
N ILE A 155 9.83 13.14 -9.68
CA ILE A 155 10.25 14.57 -9.65
C ILE A 155 10.18 15.26 -11.02
N TYR A 156 10.12 14.48 -12.10
CA TYR A 156 9.98 14.98 -13.48
C TYR A 156 8.52 14.94 -13.96
N GLN A 157 7.57 14.66 -13.07
CA GLN A 157 6.13 14.48 -13.34
C GLN A 157 5.80 13.27 -14.23
N ASN A 158 6.72 12.35 -14.42
CA ASN A 158 6.43 11.07 -15.07
C ASN A 158 5.53 10.23 -14.19
N ILE A 159 4.57 9.56 -14.81
CA ILE A 159 3.73 8.58 -14.10
C ILE A 159 4.58 7.35 -13.77
N VAL A 160 4.56 6.98 -12.51
CA VAL A 160 5.19 5.78 -11.96
C VAL A 160 4.08 4.87 -11.46
N GLN A 161 3.82 3.81 -12.19
CA GLN A 161 2.81 2.82 -11.82
C GLN A 161 3.50 1.56 -11.31
N THR A 162 3.06 1.07 -10.16
CA THR A 162 3.61 -0.14 -9.53
C THR A 162 2.47 -1.10 -9.24
N PHE A 163 2.51 -2.29 -9.81
CA PHE A 163 1.66 -3.41 -9.44
C PHE A 163 2.44 -4.42 -8.62
N ILE A 164 1.75 -5.06 -7.67
CA ILE A 164 2.35 -6.04 -6.78
C ILE A 164 1.63 -7.39 -6.87
N SER A 165 2.40 -8.46 -6.76
CA SER A 165 1.95 -9.85 -6.83
C SER A 165 2.60 -10.71 -5.75
N ASP A 166 2.18 -11.96 -5.60
CA ASP A 166 2.71 -12.91 -4.61
C ASP A 166 2.75 -12.34 -3.19
N ILE A 167 1.67 -11.65 -2.81
CA ILE A 167 1.57 -10.89 -1.56
C ILE A 167 1.49 -11.85 -0.36
N LYS A 168 2.46 -11.72 0.56
CA LYS A 168 2.47 -12.42 1.85
C LYS A 168 2.37 -11.39 2.97
N LYS A 169 1.38 -11.55 3.85
CA LYS A 169 1.13 -10.64 4.98
C LYS A 169 1.68 -11.21 6.28
N ASN A 170 2.11 -10.33 7.18
CA ASN A 170 2.48 -10.64 8.57
C ASN A 170 3.55 -11.73 8.68
N ILE A 171 4.54 -11.70 7.79
CA ILE A 171 5.68 -12.61 7.80
C ILE A 171 6.68 -12.26 8.90
N SER A 172 7.56 -13.21 9.25
CA SER A 172 8.72 -12.91 10.08
C SER A 172 9.75 -12.12 9.27
N VAL A 173 10.16 -10.95 9.77
CA VAL A 173 11.07 -10.04 9.05
C VAL A 173 12.33 -9.79 9.87
N ASN A 174 13.51 -9.98 9.26
CA ASN A 174 14.76 -9.53 9.83
C ASN A 174 14.86 -7.99 9.74
N LYS A 175 14.63 -7.31 10.86
CA LYS A 175 14.61 -5.83 10.91
C LYS A 175 15.91 -5.15 10.51
N LYS A 176 17.03 -5.88 10.49
CA LYS A 176 18.35 -5.35 10.06
C LYS A 176 18.35 -4.91 8.60
N ILE A 177 17.47 -5.45 7.75
CA ILE A 177 17.36 -5.05 6.34
C ILE A 177 16.93 -3.59 6.17
N PHE A 178 16.25 -2.99 7.14
CA PHE A 178 15.83 -1.59 7.11
C PHE A 178 16.89 -0.62 7.66
N ASN A 179 18.04 -1.12 8.11
CA ASN A 179 19.14 -0.27 8.57
C ASN A 179 19.88 0.32 7.37
N ILE A 180 19.62 1.60 7.09
CA ILE A 180 20.20 2.31 5.95
C ILE A 180 21.72 2.39 5.98
N GLN A 181 22.35 2.28 7.16
CA GLN A 181 23.84 2.30 7.27
C GLN A 181 24.48 1.12 6.52
N ASN A 182 23.78 0.00 6.39
CA ASN A 182 24.27 -1.15 5.64
C ASN A 182 24.42 -0.89 4.13
N TYR A 183 23.91 0.25 3.64
CA TYR A 183 23.79 0.56 2.21
C TYR A 183 24.48 1.86 1.79
N ILE A 184 25.08 2.61 2.73
CA ILE A 184 25.71 3.91 2.47
C ILE A 184 27.24 3.90 2.65
N ASN A 185 27.80 2.71 2.77
CA ASN A 185 29.27 2.51 2.86
C ASN A 185 29.79 1.96 1.53
#